data_0bb95ccaf6fcfd004d57895943b8e66a
#
_entry.id   0bb95ccaf6fcfd004d57895943b8e66a
#
_cell.length_a   1.000
_cell.length_b   1.000
_cell.length_c   1.000
_cell.angle_alpha   90.00
_cell.angle_beta   90.00
_cell.angle_gamma   90.00
#
_symmetry.space_group_name_H-M   'P 1'
#
loop_
_entity.id
_entity.type
_entity.pdbx_description
1 polymer ?
#
loop_
_entity_poly.entity_id
_entity_poly.type
_entity_poly.pdbx_seq_one_letter_code
_entity_poly.pdbx_strand_id
1 'polypeptide(L)'
;MKRLLAIFGVLLALAAPAAAEDGLWKYGPSVPKATGEPHPEGNAYMRAYHMEMMKHDRDLTMYDGERDLDASLKECFDCHTVKDEKTGDPVTYQDERHFCRTCHDYAAVKVDCFMCHRSTPEGFEEPQPLHSRLLNLRDGLSDEAVTEIAAYIASNE
;
A
#
# COMPACT_ATOMS: atom_id res chain seq x y z
N MET A 1 26.84 -51.24 2.65
CA MET A 1 25.73 -50.57 3.32
C MET A 1 26.11 -49.27 4.03
N LYS A 2 27.15 -49.22 4.84
CA LYS A 2 27.59 -48.00 5.57
C LYS A 2 27.93 -46.80 4.67
N ARG A 3 28.54 -47.02 3.49
CA ARG A 3 28.90 -45.95 2.53
C ARG A 3 27.68 -45.38 1.78
N LEU A 4 26.66 -46.17 1.50
CA LEU A 4 25.42 -45.75 0.89
C LEU A 4 24.58 -44.87 1.83
N LEU A 5 24.56 -45.19 3.12
CA LEU A 5 23.88 -44.38 4.14
C LEU A 5 24.56 -43.02 4.34
N ALA A 6 25.90 -42.95 4.23
CA ALA A 6 26.60 -41.66 4.32
C ALA A 6 26.30 -40.74 3.12
N ILE A 7 26.20 -41.29 1.90
CA ILE A 7 25.86 -40.52 0.69
C ILE A 7 24.41 -40.01 0.77
N PHE A 8 23.49 -40.82 1.29
CA PHE A 8 22.09 -40.42 1.44
C PHE A 8 21.92 -39.34 2.51
N GLY A 9 22.71 -39.38 3.59
CA GLY A 9 22.73 -38.35 4.63
C GLY A 9 23.23 -36.99 4.12
N VAL A 10 24.25 -37.01 3.26
CA VAL A 10 24.82 -35.79 2.66
C VAL A 10 23.84 -35.18 1.64
N LEU A 11 23.14 -36.00 0.86
CA LEU A 11 22.10 -35.54 -0.08
C LEU A 11 20.88 -34.94 0.64
N LEU A 12 20.49 -35.50 1.79
CA LEU A 12 19.39 -34.95 2.60
C LEU A 12 19.77 -33.61 3.25
N ALA A 13 21.03 -33.42 3.63
CA ALA A 13 21.51 -32.18 4.22
C ALA A 13 21.59 -31.02 3.22
N LEU A 14 21.68 -31.32 1.90
CA LEU A 14 21.66 -30.33 0.83
C LEU A 14 20.24 -29.92 0.42
N ALA A 15 19.21 -30.63 0.90
CA ALA A 15 17.80 -30.31 0.66
C ALA A 15 17.20 -29.43 1.76
N ALA A 16 18.01 -28.66 2.49
CA ALA A 16 17.47 -27.63 3.34
C ALA A 16 16.68 -26.64 2.45
N PRO A 17 15.42 -26.33 2.80
CA PRO A 17 14.68 -25.33 2.07
C PRO A 17 15.51 -24.05 2.11
N ALA A 18 15.89 -23.56 0.96
CA ALA A 18 16.46 -22.23 0.86
C ALA A 18 15.37 -21.27 1.38
N ALA A 19 15.53 -20.80 2.60
CA ALA A 19 14.81 -19.64 3.09
C ALA A 19 15.29 -18.43 2.26
N ALA A 20 14.84 -18.36 1.02
CA ALA A 20 15.14 -17.29 0.08
C ALA A 20 14.15 -16.17 0.24
N GLU A 21 13.94 -15.71 1.49
CA GLU A 21 12.87 -14.76 1.75
C GLU A 21 13.31 -13.29 1.68
N ASP A 22 14.56 -12.94 1.96
CA ASP A 22 14.92 -11.53 2.12
C ASP A 22 16.06 -11.02 1.21
N GLY A 23 16.65 -11.89 0.40
CA GLY A 23 17.87 -11.54 -0.35
C GLY A 23 17.69 -10.48 -1.42
N LEU A 24 16.53 -10.43 -2.08
CA LEU A 24 16.19 -9.46 -3.13
C LEU A 24 15.87 -8.07 -2.57
N TRP A 25 15.45 -8.00 -1.29
CA TRP A 25 15.00 -6.75 -0.67
C TRP A 25 16.02 -6.09 0.25
N LYS A 26 17.22 -6.65 0.33
CA LYS A 26 18.30 -6.16 1.21
C LYS A 26 18.65 -4.68 1.00
N TYR A 27 18.46 -4.17 -0.21
CA TYR A 27 18.76 -2.80 -0.60
C TYR A 27 17.50 -1.97 -0.92
N GLY A 28 16.33 -2.52 -0.67
CA GLY A 28 15.06 -1.84 -0.85
C GLY A 28 14.72 -0.87 0.29
N PRO A 29 13.61 -0.14 0.18
CA PRO A 29 13.16 0.76 1.23
C PRO A 29 12.82 -0.02 2.50
N SER A 30 12.96 0.63 3.65
CA SER A 30 12.47 0.11 4.92
C SER A 30 10.95 0.20 4.92
N VAL A 31 10.28 -0.90 4.63
CA VAL A 31 8.82 -0.96 4.60
C VAL A 31 8.29 -1.17 6.02
N PRO A 32 7.35 -0.34 6.50
CA PRO A 32 6.70 -0.54 7.78
C PRO A 32 6.05 -1.93 7.85
N LYS A 33 6.17 -2.59 8.99
CA LYS A 33 5.53 -3.89 9.19
C LYS A 33 4.03 -3.72 9.34
N ALA A 34 3.27 -4.54 8.61
CA ALA A 34 1.85 -4.67 8.81
C ALA A 34 1.52 -5.27 10.18
N THR A 35 0.33 -4.98 10.66
CA THR A 35 -0.28 -5.68 11.80
C THR A 35 -1.15 -6.85 11.28
N GLY A 36 -1.58 -7.76 12.19
CA GLY A 36 -2.44 -8.87 11.80
C GLY A 36 -1.70 -10.10 11.27
N GLU A 37 -2.46 -11.02 10.71
CA GLU A 37 -1.93 -12.30 10.21
C GLU A 37 -1.24 -12.11 8.85
N PRO A 38 -0.16 -12.86 8.60
CA PRO A 38 0.50 -12.84 7.29
C PRO A 38 -0.44 -13.33 6.19
N HIS A 39 -0.29 -12.77 4.99
CA HIS A 39 -1.00 -13.25 3.81
C HIS A 39 -0.64 -14.71 3.51
N PRO A 40 -1.63 -15.58 3.22
CA PRO A 40 -1.39 -16.98 2.91
C PRO A 40 -0.41 -17.19 1.76
N GLU A 41 -0.45 -16.33 0.75
CA GLU A 41 0.41 -16.36 -0.43
C GLU A 41 1.84 -15.87 -0.15
N GLY A 42 2.03 -15.17 0.98
CA GLY A 42 3.31 -14.61 1.38
C GLY A 42 3.67 -13.29 0.72
N ASN A 43 4.66 -12.62 1.30
CA ASN A 43 5.07 -11.27 0.90
C ASN A 43 5.55 -11.16 -0.55
N ALA A 44 6.23 -12.17 -1.07
CA ALA A 44 6.73 -12.15 -2.45
C ALA A 44 5.59 -12.13 -3.47
N TYR A 45 4.56 -12.91 -3.22
CA TYR A 45 3.35 -12.94 -4.04
C TYR A 45 2.63 -11.58 -3.98
N MET A 46 2.38 -11.05 -2.78
CA MET A 46 1.70 -9.77 -2.60
C MET A 46 2.44 -8.62 -3.29
N ARG A 47 3.77 -8.57 -3.20
CA ARG A 47 4.57 -7.55 -3.91
C ARG A 47 4.43 -7.64 -5.43
N ALA A 48 4.31 -8.84 -5.98
CA ALA A 48 4.22 -9.05 -7.42
C ALA A 48 2.80 -8.85 -7.97
N TYR A 49 1.77 -9.24 -7.22
CA TYR A 49 0.41 -9.42 -7.75
C TYR A 49 -0.68 -8.59 -7.07
N HIS A 50 -0.39 -7.81 -6.01
CA HIS A 50 -1.43 -7.01 -5.36
C HIS A 50 -2.16 -6.08 -6.34
N MET A 51 -1.49 -5.61 -7.38
CA MET A 51 -2.11 -4.74 -8.38
C MET A 51 -3.17 -5.47 -9.21
N GLU A 52 -2.96 -6.75 -9.52
CA GLU A 52 -3.95 -7.57 -10.25
C GLU A 52 -5.18 -7.83 -9.38
N MET A 53 -4.99 -8.10 -8.10
CA MET A 53 -6.08 -8.25 -7.13
C MET A 53 -6.90 -6.95 -7.02
N MET A 54 -6.24 -5.83 -6.78
CA MET A 54 -6.90 -4.53 -6.66
C MET A 54 -7.61 -4.11 -7.95
N LYS A 55 -7.06 -4.44 -9.12
CA LYS A 55 -7.68 -4.18 -10.41
C LYS A 55 -8.95 -5.01 -10.59
N HIS A 56 -8.91 -6.29 -10.24
CA HIS A 56 -10.06 -7.18 -10.30
C HIS A 56 -11.20 -6.65 -9.44
N ASP A 57 -10.92 -6.32 -8.19
CA ASP A 57 -11.92 -5.82 -7.24
C ASP A 57 -12.47 -4.44 -7.62
N ARG A 58 -11.62 -3.57 -8.15
CA ARG A 58 -12.07 -2.31 -8.74
C ARG A 58 -13.07 -2.55 -9.88
N ASP A 59 -12.78 -3.49 -10.77
CA ASP A 59 -13.62 -3.75 -11.92
C ASP A 59 -14.98 -4.33 -11.49
N LEU A 60 -15.01 -5.25 -10.52
CA LEU A 60 -16.24 -5.76 -9.89
C LEU A 60 -17.06 -4.62 -9.26
N THR A 61 -16.41 -3.71 -8.53
CA THR A 61 -17.08 -2.56 -7.92
C THR A 61 -17.67 -1.61 -8.94
N MET A 62 -16.90 -1.28 -9.98
CA MET A 62 -17.30 -0.24 -10.95
C MET A 62 -18.31 -0.74 -11.98
N TYR A 63 -18.19 -1.98 -12.43
CA TYR A 63 -19.03 -2.51 -13.51
C TYR A 63 -20.19 -3.36 -13.00
N ASP A 64 -19.99 -4.12 -11.95
CA ASP A 64 -20.99 -5.05 -11.42
C ASP A 64 -21.65 -4.54 -10.14
N GLY A 65 -21.16 -3.46 -9.55
CA GLY A 65 -21.71 -2.86 -8.33
C GLY A 65 -21.43 -3.69 -7.06
N GLU A 66 -20.51 -4.68 -7.14
CA GLU A 66 -20.15 -5.51 -6.01
C GLU A 66 -19.45 -4.69 -4.92
N ARG A 67 -19.77 -4.99 -3.65
CA ARG A 67 -19.23 -4.27 -2.49
C ARG A 67 -18.58 -5.21 -1.47
N ASP A 68 -18.80 -6.50 -1.60
CA ASP A 68 -18.19 -7.54 -0.76
C ASP A 68 -16.98 -8.11 -1.52
N LEU A 69 -15.83 -7.50 -1.30
CA LEU A 69 -14.59 -7.72 -2.06
C LEU A 69 -13.52 -8.30 -1.16
N ASP A 70 -12.70 -9.20 -1.71
CA ASP A 70 -11.64 -9.89 -0.98
C ASP A 70 -10.37 -9.02 -0.75
N ALA A 71 -10.16 -7.96 -1.53
CA ALA A 71 -8.96 -7.12 -1.48
C ALA A 71 -9.27 -5.62 -1.53
N SER A 72 -10.22 -5.17 -0.73
CA SER A 72 -10.60 -3.76 -0.65
C SER A 72 -9.47 -2.90 -0.05
N LEU A 73 -9.35 -1.63 -0.49
CA LEU A 73 -8.42 -0.67 0.11
C LEU A 73 -8.64 -0.50 1.62
N LYS A 74 -9.90 -0.59 2.08
CA LYS A 74 -10.25 -0.52 3.49
C LYS A 74 -9.54 -1.62 4.29
N GLU A 75 -9.66 -2.86 3.86
CA GLU A 75 -9.04 -4.01 4.53
C GLU A 75 -7.52 -3.94 4.49
N CYS A 76 -6.95 -3.45 3.38
CA CYS A 76 -5.51 -3.19 3.32
C CYS A 76 -5.07 -2.23 4.43
N PHE A 77 -5.82 -1.14 4.67
CA PHE A 77 -5.48 -0.16 5.71
C PHE A 77 -5.67 -0.68 7.13
N ASP A 78 -6.56 -1.62 7.38
CA ASP A 78 -6.75 -2.20 8.71
C ASP A 78 -5.44 -2.83 9.24
N CYS A 79 -4.62 -3.39 8.35
CA CYS A 79 -3.35 -4.00 8.70
C CYS A 79 -2.11 -3.17 8.33
N HIS A 80 -2.18 -2.39 7.24
CA HIS A 80 -1.02 -1.70 6.66
C HIS A 80 -0.94 -0.21 7.01
N THR A 81 -1.78 0.29 7.90
CA THR A 81 -1.70 1.69 8.33
C THR A 81 -0.45 1.97 9.13
N VAL A 82 0.32 2.94 8.66
CA VAL A 82 1.43 3.54 9.42
C VAL A 82 0.86 4.60 10.34
N LYS A 83 1.31 4.63 11.59
CA LYS A 83 0.92 5.66 12.56
C LYS A 83 2.11 6.57 12.84
N ASP A 84 1.83 7.86 12.96
CA ASP A 84 2.82 8.83 13.42
C ASP A 84 3.20 8.54 14.87
N GLU A 85 4.49 8.47 15.15
CA GLU A 85 5.01 8.08 16.48
C GLU A 85 4.68 9.11 17.57
N LYS A 86 4.43 10.38 17.21
CA LYS A 86 4.19 11.46 18.16
C LYS A 86 2.71 11.64 18.46
N THR A 87 1.85 11.57 17.42
CA THR A 87 0.42 11.82 17.55
C THR A 87 -0.39 10.54 17.68
N GLY A 88 0.11 9.42 17.15
CA GLY A 88 -0.61 8.16 17.04
C GLY A 88 -1.61 8.13 15.87
N ASP A 89 -1.72 9.22 15.12
CA ASP A 89 -2.64 9.34 14.00
C ASP A 89 -2.16 8.54 12.79
N PRO A 90 -3.06 8.05 11.94
CA PRO A 90 -2.71 7.48 10.66
C PRO A 90 -1.95 8.46 9.78
N VAL A 91 -0.87 7.98 9.15
CA VAL A 91 -0.12 8.73 8.16
C VAL A 91 -0.86 8.70 6.83
N THR A 92 -1.14 9.87 6.26
CA THR A 92 -1.84 10.00 4.97
C THR A 92 -0.88 9.78 3.79
N TYR A 93 -1.43 9.60 2.58
CA TYR A 93 -0.62 9.40 1.37
C TYR A 93 0.28 10.59 1.01
N GLN A 94 0.01 11.79 1.51
CA GLN A 94 0.88 12.96 1.31
C GLN A 94 2.23 12.82 2.01
N ASP A 95 2.31 11.99 3.04
CA ASP A 95 3.54 11.72 3.78
C ASP A 95 4.30 10.54 3.17
N GLU A 96 5.61 10.70 2.97
CA GLU A 96 6.49 9.67 2.40
C GLU A 96 6.56 8.37 3.22
N ARG A 97 6.20 8.44 4.51
CA ARG A 97 6.13 7.27 5.40
C ARG A 97 4.91 6.39 5.15
N HIS A 98 3.95 6.84 4.34
CA HIS A 98 2.76 6.06 4.03
C HIS A 98 3.15 4.70 3.43
N PHE A 99 2.50 3.62 3.87
CA PHE A 99 2.88 2.24 3.51
C PHE A 99 3.02 2.03 2.00
N CYS A 100 2.00 2.40 1.22
CA CYS A 100 2.04 2.26 -0.23
C CYS A 100 3.16 3.10 -0.85
N ARG A 101 3.29 4.34 -0.37
CA ARG A 101 4.24 5.31 -0.91
C ARG A 101 5.69 4.88 -0.73
N THR A 102 6.01 4.29 0.41
CA THR A 102 7.37 3.79 0.69
C THR A 102 7.91 2.89 -0.42
N CYS A 103 7.11 1.98 -0.96
CA CYS A 103 7.53 1.11 -2.07
C CYS A 103 7.36 1.78 -3.43
N HIS A 104 6.25 2.49 -3.64
CA HIS A 104 5.93 3.07 -4.94
C HIS A 104 6.85 4.23 -5.32
N ASP A 105 7.26 5.09 -4.37
CA ASP A 105 8.25 6.14 -4.59
C ASP A 105 9.62 5.52 -4.93
N TYR A 106 10.03 4.47 -4.21
CA TYR A 106 11.27 3.75 -4.51
C TYR A 106 11.28 3.13 -5.92
N ALA A 107 10.16 2.55 -6.32
CA ALA A 107 10.00 1.93 -7.64
C ALA A 107 9.72 2.95 -8.77
N ALA A 108 9.60 4.24 -8.46
CA ALA A 108 9.17 5.30 -9.38
C ALA A 108 7.82 4.99 -10.07
N VAL A 109 6.92 4.33 -9.36
CA VAL A 109 5.57 3.99 -9.83
C VAL A 109 4.55 4.91 -9.18
N LYS A 110 3.87 5.71 -9.98
CA LYS A 110 2.84 6.63 -9.50
C LYS A 110 1.57 5.87 -9.11
N VAL A 111 1.05 6.18 -7.93
CA VAL A 111 -0.25 5.73 -7.46
C VAL A 111 -1.22 6.91 -7.51
N ASP A 112 -2.31 6.77 -8.26
CA ASP A 112 -3.34 7.81 -8.45
C ASP A 112 -4.63 7.54 -7.67
N CYS A 113 -4.75 6.38 -7.03
CA CYS A 113 -5.93 5.98 -6.26
C CYS A 113 -6.36 7.03 -5.22
N PHE A 114 -5.39 7.63 -4.54
CA PHE A 114 -5.61 8.60 -3.46
C PHE A 114 -5.91 10.03 -3.93
N MET A 115 -6.06 10.22 -5.24
CA MET A 115 -6.68 11.43 -5.77
C MET A 115 -8.20 11.46 -5.51
N CYS A 116 -8.82 10.29 -5.35
CA CYS A 116 -10.26 10.14 -5.12
C CYS A 116 -10.58 9.32 -3.87
N HIS A 117 -9.76 8.33 -3.53
CA HIS A 117 -9.95 7.47 -2.37
C HIS A 117 -9.20 7.99 -1.15
N ARG A 118 -9.72 7.66 0.03
CA ARG A 118 -9.02 7.86 1.29
C ARG A 118 -7.75 7.01 1.32
N SER A 119 -6.75 7.49 2.04
CA SER A 119 -5.47 6.80 2.24
C SER A 119 -5.27 6.30 3.68
N THR A 120 -6.31 6.41 4.49
CA THR A 120 -6.31 6.06 5.92
C THR A 120 -7.52 5.22 6.28
N PRO A 121 -7.49 4.48 7.41
CA PRO A 121 -8.63 3.69 7.89
C PRO A 121 -9.90 4.51 8.07
N GLU A 122 -11.01 3.81 8.05
CA GLU A 122 -12.31 4.38 8.39
C GLU A 122 -12.30 4.96 9.83
N GLY A 123 -12.97 6.08 10.03
CA GLY A 123 -13.04 6.75 11.33
C GLY A 123 -11.97 7.81 11.60
N PHE A 124 -10.91 7.87 10.81
CA PHE A 124 -9.98 9.00 10.82
C PHE A 124 -10.46 10.10 9.86
N GLU A 125 -10.51 11.34 10.33
CA GLU A 125 -10.89 12.48 9.48
C GLU A 125 -9.69 12.94 8.66
N GLU A 126 -9.55 12.36 7.46
CA GLU A 126 -8.49 12.70 6.52
C GLU A 126 -8.84 13.99 5.77
N PRO A 127 -7.90 14.93 5.64
CA PRO A 127 -8.09 16.09 4.79
C PRO A 127 -8.44 15.66 3.36
N GLN A 128 -9.52 16.20 2.82
CA GLN A 128 -9.98 15.83 1.48
C GLN A 128 -8.89 16.11 0.44
N PRO A 129 -8.61 15.16 -0.49
CA PRO A 129 -7.70 15.41 -1.59
C PRO A 129 -8.11 16.65 -2.38
N LEU A 130 -7.14 17.41 -2.90
CA LEU A 130 -7.43 18.63 -3.66
C LEU A 130 -8.42 18.39 -4.80
N HIS A 131 -8.28 17.28 -5.50
CA HIS A 131 -9.20 16.89 -6.57
C HIS A 131 -10.65 16.78 -6.09
N SER A 132 -10.90 16.09 -4.99
CA SER A 132 -12.24 15.95 -4.40
C SER A 132 -12.81 17.29 -3.94
N ARG A 133 -11.94 18.17 -3.42
CA ARG A 133 -12.32 19.54 -3.04
C ARG A 133 -12.71 20.37 -4.25
N LEU A 134 -11.97 20.27 -5.35
CA LEU A 134 -12.28 20.95 -6.61
C LEU A 134 -13.59 20.45 -7.23
N LEU A 135 -13.90 19.16 -7.15
CA LEU A 135 -15.18 18.62 -7.62
C LEU A 135 -16.37 19.13 -6.79
N ASN A 136 -16.18 19.33 -5.49
CA ASN A 136 -17.22 19.88 -4.61
C ASN A 136 -17.46 21.39 -4.81
N LEU A 137 -16.56 22.08 -5.54
CA LEU A 137 -16.69 23.49 -5.90
C LEU A 137 -17.59 23.72 -7.13
N ARG A 138 -18.37 22.72 -7.52
CA ARG A 138 -19.23 22.71 -8.70
C ARG A 138 -20.26 23.88 -8.73
N ASP A 139 -20.59 24.45 -7.56
CA ASP A 139 -21.53 25.55 -7.40
C ASP A 139 -20.89 26.95 -7.36
N GLY A 140 -19.61 27.05 -7.71
CA GLY A 140 -18.81 28.27 -7.73
C GLY A 140 -17.67 28.25 -6.71
N LEU A 141 -16.52 28.74 -7.14
CA LEU A 141 -15.35 28.88 -6.24
C LEU A 141 -15.67 29.99 -5.22
N SER A 142 -15.64 29.64 -3.94
CA SER A 142 -15.61 30.68 -2.90
C SER A 142 -14.27 31.41 -2.95
N ASP A 143 -14.23 32.67 -2.51
CA ASP A 143 -12.97 33.46 -2.43
C ASP A 143 -11.90 32.76 -1.60
N GLU A 144 -12.30 32.00 -0.57
CA GLU A 144 -11.44 31.19 0.28
C GLU A 144 -10.80 30.05 -0.50
N ALA A 145 -11.57 29.34 -1.33
CA ALA A 145 -11.08 28.27 -2.17
C ALA A 145 -10.11 28.76 -3.26
N VAL A 146 -10.39 29.92 -3.85
CA VAL A 146 -9.49 30.57 -4.81
C VAL A 146 -8.15 30.91 -4.15
N THR A 147 -8.19 31.45 -2.94
CA THR A 147 -6.99 31.82 -2.18
C THR A 147 -6.14 30.59 -1.85
N GLU A 148 -6.79 29.51 -1.47
CA GLU A 148 -6.11 28.24 -1.13
C GLU A 148 -5.46 27.56 -2.36
N ILE A 149 -6.14 27.57 -3.50
CA ILE A 149 -5.59 27.08 -4.78
C ILE A 149 -4.38 27.92 -5.19
N ALA A 150 -4.48 29.24 -5.07
CA ALA A 150 -3.38 30.14 -5.38
C ALA A 150 -2.16 29.89 -4.48
N ALA A 151 -2.37 29.68 -3.17
CA ALA A 151 -1.31 29.34 -2.23
C ALA A 151 -0.65 27.98 -2.56
N TYR A 152 -1.45 26.99 -2.93
CA TYR A 152 -0.95 25.68 -3.34
C TYR A 152 -0.08 25.76 -4.60
N ILE A 153 -0.54 26.49 -5.62
CA ILE A 153 0.24 26.69 -6.85
C ILE A 153 1.57 27.37 -6.55
N ALA A 154 1.55 28.45 -5.76
CA ALA A 154 2.74 29.20 -5.38
C ALA A 154 3.76 28.38 -4.55
N SER A 155 3.30 27.35 -3.82
CA SER A 155 4.19 26.49 -3.02
C SER A 155 4.85 25.36 -3.83
N ASN A 156 4.43 25.15 -5.10
CA ASN A 156 4.90 24.08 -5.97
C ASN A 156 5.61 24.61 -7.25
N GLU A 157 5.89 25.91 -7.34
CA GLU A 157 6.79 26.52 -8.30
C GLU A 157 8.21 26.67 -7.71
#